data_40dc0e21329d59c78944d3e58311e013
#
_entry.id   40dc0e21329d59c78944d3e58311e013
#
_cell.length_a   1.000
_cell.length_b   1.000
_cell.length_c   1.000
_cell.angle_alpha   90.00
_cell.angle_beta   90.00
_cell.angle_gamma   90.00
#
_symmetry.space_group_name_H-M   'P 1'
#
loop_
_entity.id
_entity.type
_entity.pdbx_description
1 polymer ?
#
loop_
_entity_poly.entity_id
_entity_poly.type
_entity_poly.pdbx_seq_one_letter_code
_entity_poly.pdbx_strand_id
1 'polypeptide(L)'
;MVQSVKERFSIREAKIEDAKSLSDLRVKIDGETENMDRESGENFIDEKGFERVIVNDSKQQNHLFLVAEAEGKLVGFSRCEGSNLRRTSHKVEFGVCVLKDYWGNGIGKQLLIDSIRWAEGADIKKITLQVLETNENAIQLYKRYGFEIEGVLRKDKLLSDGKYYSTVVMGRIL
;
A
#
# COMPACT_ATOMS: atom_id res chain seq x y z
N MET A 1 -1.65 -29.86 -8.45
CA MET A 1 -2.83 -28.98 -8.46
C MET A 1 -2.58 -27.81 -9.42
N VAL A 2 -3.52 -27.55 -10.30
CA VAL A 2 -3.43 -26.35 -11.15
C VAL A 2 -3.83 -25.16 -10.27
N GLN A 3 -2.91 -24.21 -10.04
CA GLN A 3 -3.23 -22.95 -9.38
C GLN A 3 -4.35 -22.24 -10.14
N SER A 4 -5.32 -21.67 -9.44
CA SER A 4 -6.35 -20.85 -10.09
C SER A 4 -5.71 -19.66 -10.79
N VAL A 5 -6.34 -19.14 -11.84
CA VAL A 5 -5.79 -17.99 -12.59
C VAL A 5 -5.57 -16.78 -11.69
N LYS A 6 -6.45 -16.58 -10.69
CA LYS A 6 -6.33 -15.50 -9.68
C LYS A 6 -5.14 -15.66 -8.74
N GLU A 7 -4.63 -16.87 -8.57
CA GLU A 7 -3.44 -17.14 -7.75
C GLU A 7 -2.13 -16.84 -8.50
N ARG A 8 -2.20 -16.66 -9.81
CA ARG A 8 -1.04 -16.30 -10.64
C ARG A 8 -0.97 -14.78 -10.76
N PHE A 9 0.00 -14.21 -10.12
CA PHE A 9 0.27 -12.79 -10.20
C PHE A 9 1.78 -12.51 -10.25
N SER A 10 2.14 -11.32 -10.72
CA SER A 10 3.50 -10.82 -10.71
C SER A 10 3.56 -9.44 -10.09
N ILE A 11 4.69 -9.14 -9.44
CA ILE A 11 4.98 -7.83 -8.85
C ILE A 11 6.11 -7.20 -9.67
N ARG A 12 5.97 -5.93 -9.98
CA ARG A 12 7.00 -5.13 -10.66
C ARG A 12 6.90 -3.66 -10.27
N GLU A 13 7.91 -2.89 -10.60
CA GLU A 13 7.84 -1.43 -10.45
C GLU A 13 6.81 -0.84 -11.41
N ALA A 14 6.13 0.22 -10.95
CA ALA A 14 5.19 0.98 -11.76
C ALA A 14 5.91 1.70 -12.91
N LYS A 15 5.25 1.75 -14.06
CA LYS A 15 5.71 2.45 -15.26
C LYS A 15 4.72 3.56 -15.60
N ILE A 16 5.16 4.55 -16.37
CA ILE A 16 4.30 5.67 -16.78
C ILE A 16 3.02 5.16 -17.48
N GLU A 17 3.13 4.11 -18.27
CA GLU A 17 2.01 3.47 -18.99
C GLU A 17 0.93 2.90 -18.06
N ASP A 18 1.26 2.68 -16.80
CA ASP A 18 0.31 2.17 -15.80
C ASP A 18 -0.62 3.27 -15.25
N ALA A 19 -0.33 4.53 -15.49
CA ALA A 19 -1.00 5.68 -14.85
C ALA A 19 -2.51 5.67 -15.01
N LYS A 20 -3.02 5.39 -16.21
CA LYS A 20 -4.46 5.31 -16.47
C LYS A 20 -5.12 4.18 -15.67
N SER A 21 -4.53 2.99 -15.74
CA SER A 21 -5.02 1.81 -15.00
C SER A 21 -4.97 2.02 -13.49
N LEU A 22 -3.95 2.70 -12.97
CA LEU A 22 -3.83 3.03 -11.54
C LEU A 22 -4.91 4.02 -11.11
N SER A 23 -5.21 5.02 -11.92
CA SER A 23 -6.30 5.97 -11.64
C SER A 23 -7.63 5.25 -11.48
N ASP A 24 -7.97 4.39 -12.43
CA ASP A 24 -9.22 3.60 -12.41
C ASP A 24 -9.24 2.60 -11.26
N LEU A 25 -8.12 1.92 -11.02
CA LEU A 25 -7.96 0.92 -9.95
C LEU A 25 -8.16 1.52 -8.56
N ARG A 26 -7.58 2.70 -8.29
CA ARG A 26 -7.68 3.37 -7.00
C ARG A 26 -9.13 3.72 -6.66
N VAL A 27 -9.86 4.29 -7.60
CA VAL A 27 -11.29 4.62 -7.42
C VAL A 27 -12.10 3.35 -7.10
N LYS A 28 -11.86 2.28 -7.83
CA LYS A 28 -12.56 1.00 -7.61
C LYS A 28 -12.26 0.42 -6.25
N ILE A 29 -11.00 0.38 -5.84
CA ILE A 29 -10.60 -0.15 -4.52
C ILE A 29 -11.20 0.70 -3.40
N ASP A 30 -11.15 2.02 -3.49
CA ASP A 30 -11.73 2.91 -2.49
C ASP A 30 -13.24 2.67 -2.30
N GLY A 31 -13.94 2.25 -3.35
CA GLY A 31 -15.37 1.90 -3.29
C GLY A 31 -15.68 0.49 -2.79
N GLU A 32 -14.69 -0.39 -2.72
CA GLU A 32 -14.87 -1.80 -2.31
C GLU A 32 -14.64 -2.05 -0.82
N THR A 33 -13.96 -1.14 -0.13
CA THR A 33 -13.54 -1.35 1.26
C THR A 33 -13.47 -0.04 2.03
N GLU A 34 -13.73 -0.11 3.34
CA GLU A 34 -13.54 1.00 4.27
C GLU A 34 -12.14 0.98 4.92
N ASN A 35 -11.26 0.07 4.51
CA ASN A 35 -9.88 0.01 5.00
C ASN A 35 -8.98 1.12 4.43
N MET A 36 -9.41 1.78 3.37
CA MET A 36 -8.73 2.95 2.79
C MET A 36 -9.22 4.24 3.45
N ASP A 37 -8.43 5.30 3.34
CA ASP A 37 -8.74 6.60 3.95
C ASP A 37 -9.82 7.40 3.22
N ARG A 38 -10.25 6.93 2.06
CA ARG A 38 -11.13 7.66 1.15
C ARG A 38 -12.36 6.86 0.79
N GLU A 39 -13.46 7.54 0.58
CA GLU A 39 -14.59 7.00 -0.17
C GLU A 39 -14.30 7.05 -1.67
N SER A 40 -15.07 6.31 -2.45
CA SER A 40 -14.90 6.25 -3.91
C SER A 40 -14.92 7.64 -4.55
N GLY A 41 -13.87 7.98 -5.28
CA GLY A 41 -13.73 9.24 -6.00
C GLY A 41 -13.20 10.41 -5.19
N GLU A 42 -13.06 10.28 -3.87
CA GLU A 42 -12.44 11.32 -3.04
C GLU A 42 -10.95 11.47 -3.36
N ASN A 43 -10.47 12.71 -3.31
CA ASN A 43 -9.07 13.02 -3.58
C ASN A 43 -8.55 12.35 -4.86
N PHE A 44 -9.35 12.47 -5.92
CA PHE A 44 -9.12 11.82 -7.21
C PHE A 44 -7.77 12.20 -7.82
N ILE A 45 -7.06 11.18 -8.29
CA ILE A 45 -5.81 11.35 -9.05
C ILE A 45 -6.06 10.83 -10.46
N ASP A 46 -5.99 11.72 -11.43
CA ASP A 46 -6.15 11.36 -12.85
C ASP A 46 -4.88 10.70 -13.43
N GLU A 47 -4.94 10.33 -14.71
CA GLU A 47 -3.81 9.73 -15.41
C GLU A 47 -2.53 10.58 -15.29
N LYS A 48 -2.63 11.89 -15.58
CA LYS A 48 -1.48 12.81 -15.49
C LYS A 48 -0.97 12.94 -14.06
N GLY A 49 -1.86 12.88 -13.07
CA GLY A 49 -1.50 12.87 -11.66
C GLY A 49 -0.67 11.64 -11.30
N PHE A 50 -1.08 10.45 -11.74
CA PHE A 50 -0.30 9.23 -11.52
C PHE A 50 1.01 9.21 -12.32
N GLU A 51 1.05 9.73 -13.52
CA GLU A 51 2.31 9.91 -14.26
C GLU A 51 3.32 10.71 -13.43
N ARG A 52 2.88 11.84 -12.84
CA ARG A 52 3.75 12.66 -11.97
C ARG A 52 4.21 11.90 -10.74
N VAL A 53 3.33 11.15 -10.09
CA VAL A 53 3.68 10.34 -8.92
C VAL A 53 4.73 9.29 -9.28
N ILE A 54 4.54 8.56 -10.37
CA ILE A 54 5.47 7.51 -10.82
C ILE A 54 6.84 8.12 -11.15
N VAL A 55 6.86 9.21 -11.90
CA VAL A 55 8.12 9.90 -12.26
C VAL A 55 8.83 10.42 -11.01
N ASN A 56 8.09 11.04 -10.10
CA ASN A 56 8.68 11.55 -8.85
C ASN A 56 9.26 10.42 -7.99
N ASP A 57 8.52 9.34 -7.80
CA ASP A 57 8.98 8.19 -7.01
C ASP A 57 10.24 7.56 -7.63
N SER A 58 10.31 7.47 -8.97
CA SER A 58 11.46 6.89 -9.67
C SER A 58 12.76 7.68 -9.50
N LYS A 59 12.67 8.96 -9.15
CA LYS A 59 13.82 9.84 -8.95
C LYS A 59 14.31 9.90 -7.50
N GLN A 60 13.55 9.35 -6.55
CA GLN A 60 13.85 9.40 -5.13
C GLN A 60 14.43 8.07 -4.66
N GLN A 61 15.56 8.11 -3.95
CA GLN A 61 16.20 6.90 -3.43
C GLN A 61 15.40 6.23 -2.30
N ASN A 62 14.53 6.98 -1.63
CA ASN A 62 13.70 6.51 -0.52
C ASN A 62 12.21 6.44 -0.90
N HIS A 63 11.90 6.18 -2.18
CA HIS A 63 10.55 5.94 -2.67
C HIS A 63 10.53 4.65 -3.49
N LEU A 64 9.42 3.92 -3.40
CA LEU A 64 9.18 2.71 -4.20
C LEU A 64 7.71 2.67 -4.58
N PHE A 65 7.43 2.41 -5.84
CA PHE A 65 6.07 2.21 -6.34
C PHE A 65 5.99 0.85 -7.04
N LEU A 66 5.27 -0.10 -6.45
CA LEU A 66 5.07 -1.44 -6.99
C LEU A 66 3.64 -1.64 -7.45
N VAL A 67 3.47 -2.39 -8.52
CA VAL A 67 2.17 -2.83 -9.03
C VAL A 67 2.10 -4.37 -9.06
N ALA A 68 0.91 -4.88 -8.83
CA ALA A 68 0.59 -6.30 -8.97
C ALA A 68 -0.27 -6.52 -10.20
N GLU A 69 0.15 -7.41 -11.08
CA GLU A 69 -0.59 -7.83 -12.26
C GLU A 69 -1.12 -9.25 -12.09
N ALA A 70 -2.37 -9.46 -12.47
CA ALA A 70 -2.99 -10.77 -12.58
C ALA A 70 -3.99 -10.75 -13.73
N GLU A 71 -4.08 -11.84 -14.47
CA GLU A 71 -5.01 -11.97 -15.60
C GLU A 71 -4.89 -10.83 -16.63
N GLY A 72 -3.66 -10.31 -16.83
CA GLY A 72 -3.36 -9.26 -17.80
C GLY A 72 -3.79 -7.85 -17.39
N LYS A 73 -4.11 -7.62 -16.12
CA LYS A 73 -4.51 -6.31 -15.59
C LYS A 73 -3.88 -6.01 -14.24
N LEU A 74 -3.83 -4.75 -13.87
CA LEU A 74 -3.42 -4.32 -12.53
C LEU A 74 -4.53 -4.65 -11.52
N VAL A 75 -4.16 -5.30 -10.42
CA VAL A 75 -5.09 -5.73 -9.36
C VAL A 75 -4.75 -5.19 -7.99
N GLY A 76 -3.61 -4.54 -7.85
CA GLY A 76 -3.16 -3.94 -6.60
C GLY A 76 -1.89 -3.13 -6.81
N PHE A 77 -1.54 -2.34 -5.80
CA PHE A 77 -0.29 -1.61 -5.78
C PHE A 77 0.14 -1.28 -4.35
N SER A 78 1.40 -0.95 -4.20
CA SER A 78 1.96 -0.43 -2.95
C SER A 78 2.92 0.71 -3.22
N ARG A 79 3.08 1.56 -2.23
CA ARG A 79 4.06 2.63 -2.25
C ARG A 79 4.79 2.68 -0.93
N CYS A 80 6.09 2.98 -1.01
CA CYS A 80 6.89 3.44 0.11
C CYS A 80 7.28 4.87 -0.16
N GLU A 81 6.97 5.77 0.76
CA GLU A 81 7.25 7.20 0.63
C GLU A 81 8.15 7.67 1.77
N GLY A 82 9.30 8.21 1.42
CA GLY A 82 10.22 8.83 2.35
C GLY A 82 10.14 10.35 2.32
N SER A 83 10.77 10.98 3.30
CA SER A 83 10.91 12.43 3.40
C SER A 83 12.26 12.87 2.82
N ASN A 84 12.30 14.09 2.26
CA ASN A 84 13.54 14.73 1.84
C ASN A 84 14.25 15.49 2.99
N LEU A 85 13.61 15.55 4.16
CA LEU A 85 14.19 16.17 5.34
C LEU A 85 15.24 15.25 5.95
N ARG A 86 16.46 15.73 6.13
CA ARG A 86 17.61 14.93 6.58
C ARG A 86 17.34 14.09 7.83
N ARG A 87 16.61 14.62 8.80
CA ARG A 87 16.34 13.94 10.07
C ARG A 87 15.30 12.82 9.97
N THR A 88 14.55 12.75 8.88
CA THR A 88 13.47 11.78 8.68
C THR A 88 13.60 10.99 7.38
N SER A 89 14.64 11.23 6.58
CA SER A 89 14.85 10.56 5.29
C SER A 89 15.22 9.07 5.40
N HIS A 90 15.56 8.61 6.60
CA HIS A 90 15.91 7.22 6.90
C HIS A 90 14.70 6.30 7.05
N LYS A 91 13.50 6.83 7.04
CA LYS A 91 12.27 6.08 7.19
C LYS A 91 11.32 6.30 6.02
N VAL A 92 10.52 5.29 5.75
CA VAL A 92 9.47 5.33 4.74
C VAL A 92 8.13 4.91 5.32
N GLU A 93 7.05 5.44 4.79
CA GLU A 93 5.70 4.98 5.08
C GLU A 93 5.23 4.05 3.96
N PHE A 94 4.77 2.87 4.35
CA PHE A 94 4.23 1.84 3.45
C PHE A 94 2.71 1.93 3.39
N GLY A 95 2.17 1.90 2.19
CA GLY A 95 0.74 1.75 1.93
C GLY A 95 0.51 0.71 0.85
N VAL A 96 -0.56 -0.05 0.97
CA VAL A 96 -0.92 -1.12 0.03
C VAL A 96 -2.43 -1.20 -0.15
N CYS A 97 -2.85 -1.50 -1.36
CA CYS A 97 -4.25 -1.82 -1.65
C CYS A 97 -4.35 -2.88 -2.75
N VAL A 98 -5.38 -3.72 -2.65
CA VAL A 98 -5.64 -4.83 -3.58
C VAL A 98 -7.14 -4.89 -3.84
N LEU A 99 -7.53 -5.14 -5.09
CA LEU A 99 -8.94 -5.42 -5.44
C LEU A 99 -9.51 -6.53 -4.57
N LYS A 100 -10.73 -6.33 -4.08
CA LYS A 100 -11.38 -7.27 -3.16
C LYS A 100 -11.48 -8.69 -3.71
N ASP A 101 -11.77 -8.83 -5.00
CA ASP A 101 -11.86 -10.14 -5.67
C ASP A 101 -10.55 -10.93 -5.67
N TYR A 102 -9.43 -10.27 -5.39
CA TYR A 102 -8.09 -10.88 -5.35
C TYR A 102 -7.55 -11.04 -3.93
N TRP A 103 -8.33 -10.70 -2.90
CA TRP A 103 -7.93 -10.94 -1.51
C TRP A 103 -7.74 -12.43 -1.23
N GLY A 104 -6.87 -12.74 -0.29
CA GLY A 104 -6.59 -14.13 0.10
C GLY A 104 -5.66 -14.90 -0.82
N ASN A 105 -5.08 -14.25 -1.84
CA ASN A 105 -4.15 -14.88 -2.80
C ASN A 105 -2.68 -14.54 -2.54
N GLY A 106 -2.38 -13.79 -1.48
CA GLY A 106 -1.01 -13.46 -1.10
C GLY A 106 -0.43 -12.23 -1.82
N ILE A 107 -1.22 -11.46 -2.56
CA ILE A 107 -0.75 -10.27 -3.30
C ILE A 107 -0.26 -9.19 -2.34
N GLY A 108 -1.05 -8.83 -1.35
CA GLY A 108 -0.66 -7.84 -0.34
C GLY A 108 0.58 -8.26 0.44
N LYS A 109 0.66 -9.55 0.79
CA LYS A 109 1.83 -10.14 1.43
C LYS A 109 3.08 -10.01 0.56
N GLN A 110 3.00 -10.32 -0.73
CA GLN A 110 4.14 -10.23 -1.63
C GLN A 110 4.59 -8.79 -1.86
N LEU A 111 3.65 -7.86 -2.01
CA LEU A 111 3.95 -6.42 -2.08
C LEU A 111 4.70 -5.94 -0.82
N LEU A 112 4.29 -6.41 0.35
CA LEU A 112 4.98 -6.10 1.62
C LEU A 112 6.39 -6.69 1.65
N ILE A 113 6.56 -7.97 1.29
CA ILE A 113 7.86 -8.65 1.28
C ILE A 113 8.83 -7.94 0.34
N ASP A 114 8.40 -7.62 -0.88
CA ASP A 114 9.25 -6.96 -1.87
C ASP A 114 9.63 -5.54 -1.43
N SER A 115 8.71 -4.84 -0.76
CA SER A 115 8.99 -3.52 -0.17
C SER A 115 10.00 -3.59 0.97
N ILE A 116 9.92 -4.60 1.84
CA ILE A 116 10.89 -4.81 2.92
C ILE A 116 12.28 -5.10 2.33
N ARG A 117 12.38 -5.98 1.34
CA ARG A 117 13.65 -6.29 0.67
C ARG A 117 14.29 -5.06 0.02
N TRP A 118 13.47 -4.27 -0.66
CA TRP A 118 13.94 -3.02 -1.24
C TRP A 118 14.47 -2.07 -0.16
N ALA A 119 13.74 -1.90 0.92
CA ALA A 119 14.11 -1.00 2.02
C ALA A 119 15.45 -1.41 2.66
N GLU A 120 15.66 -2.71 2.86
CA GLU A 120 16.94 -3.24 3.34
C GLU A 120 18.09 -2.90 2.40
N GLY A 121 17.88 -3.05 1.08
CA GLY A 121 18.90 -2.71 0.05
C GLY A 121 19.11 -1.21 -0.16
N ALA A 122 18.13 -0.38 0.17
CA ALA A 122 18.17 1.07 0.01
C ALA A 122 18.66 1.83 1.26
N ASP A 123 19.20 1.11 2.25
CA ASP A 123 19.68 1.67 3.52
C ASP A 123 18.58 2.41 4.32
N ILE A 124 17.34 2.02 4.15
CA ILE A 124 16.22 2.48 4.97
C ILE A 124 16.32 1.82 6.35
N LYS A 125 16.10 2.60 7.41
CA LYS A 125 16.25 2.12 8.80
C LYS A 125 14.94 1.78 9.46
N LYS A 126 13.83 2.27 8.91
CA LYS A 126 12.50 2.06 9.49
C LYS A 126 11.42 2.12 8.42
N ILE A 127 10.48 1.18 8.48
CA ILE A 127 9.23 1.23 7.73
C ILE A 127 8.09 1.48 8.71
N THR A 128 7.27 2.48 8.44
CA THR A 128 6.05 2.78 9.20
C THR A 128 4.81 2.48 8.37
N LEU A 129 3.70 2.22 9.01
CA LEU A 129 2.40 2.11 8.35
C LEU A 129 1.26 2.47 9.32
N GLN A 130 0.13 2.78 8.75
CA GLN A 130 -1.11 2.99 9.48
C GLN A 130 -2.15 2.00 8.99
N VAL A 131 -2.90 1.40 9.90
CA VAL A 131 -3.91 0.40 9.58
C VAL A 131 -5.15 0.60 10.46
N LEU A 132 -6.33 0.49 9.85
CA LEU A 132 -7.59 0.58 10.58
C LEU A 132 -7.70 -0.55 11.62
N GLU A 133 -8.15 -0.25 12.82
CA GLU A 133 -8.20 -1.22 13.93
C GLU A 133 -9.02 -2.48 13.61
N THR A 134 -10.04 -2.35 12.75
CA THR A 134 -10.89 -3.48 12.33
C THR A 134 -10.25 -4.36 11.26
N ASN A 135 -9.15 -3.94 10.66
CA ASN A 135 -8.42 -4.71 9.66
C ASN A 135 -7.46 -5.71 10.34
N GLU A 136 -8.03 -6.66 11.08
CA GLU A 136 -7.27 -7.62 11.89
C GLU A 136 -6.33 -8.49 11.07
N ASN A 137 -6.75 -8.90 9.88
CA ASN A 137 -5.91 -9.72 8.99
C ASN A 137 -4.62 -9.00 8.59
N ALA A 138 -4.72 -7.72 8.27
CA ALA A 138 -3.55 -6.91 7.93
C ALA A 138 -2.64 -6.72 9.16
N ILE A 139 -3.20 -6.39 10.32
CA ILE A 139 -2.44 -6.24 11.57
C ILE A 139 -1.65 -7.51 11.88
N GLN A 140 -2.28 -8.69 11.80
CA GLN A 140 -1.61 -9.96 12.03
C GLN A 140 -0.52 -10.26 11.00
N LEU A 141 -0.76 -9.91 9.73
CA LEU A 141 0.24 -10.02 8.68
C LEU A 141 1.47 -9.14 9.01
N TYR A 142 1.26 -7.89 9.34
CA TYR A 142 2.35 -6.97 9.68
C TYR A 142 3.16 -7.45 10.87
N LYS A 143 2.50 -7.93 11.94
CA LYS A 143 3.18 -8.53 13.10
C LYS A 143 4.07 -9.71 12.71
N ARG A 144 3.58 -10.59 11.84
CA ARG A 144 4.38 -11.73 11.35
C ARG A 144 5.63 -11.30 10.58
N TYR A 145 5.61 -10.12 9.97
CA TYR A 145 6.77 -9.57 9.25
C TYR A 145 7.55 -8.54 10.05
N GLY A 146 7.44 -8.59 11.37
CA GLY A 146 8.31 -7.84 12.29
C GLY A 146 7.86 -6.41 12.58
N PHE A 147 6.64 -6.04 12.23
CA PHE A 147 6.07 -4.75 12.63
C PHE A 147 5.53 -4.84 14.05
N GLU A 148 5.76 -3.81 14.84
CA GLU A 148 5.25 -3.64 16.20
C GLU A 148 4.30 -2.47 16.26
N ILE A 149 3.34 -2.52 17.18
CA ILE A 149 2.42 -1.39 17.42
C ILE A 149 3.21 -0.30 18.14
N GLU A 150 3.22 0.90 17.56
CA GLU A 150 3.87 2.09 18.13
C GLU A 150 2.87 3.07 18.75
N GLY A 151 1.62 2.96 18.40
CA GLY A 151 0.57 3.81 18.94
C GLY A 151 -0.79 3.55 18.34
N VAL A 152 -1.79 4.21 18.92
CA VAL A 152 -3.18 4.14 18.46
C VAL A 152 -3.74 5.57 18.39
N LEU A 153 -4.24 5.96 17.23
CA LEU A 153 -4.92 7.23 17.01
C LEU A 153 -6.42 6.99 17.24
N ARG A 154 -6.93 7.49 18.36
CA ARG A 154 -8.34 7.29 18.74
C ARG A 154 -9.27 8.19 17.96
N LYS A 155 -10.48 7.71 17.63
CA LYS A 155 -11.49 8.46 16.84
C LYS A 155 -10.92 9.03 15.55
N ASP A 156 -10.11 8.26 14.86
CA ASP A 156 -9.36 8.72 13.70
C ASP A 156 -10.17 8.65 12.39
N LYS A 157 -11.08 7.70 12.30
CA LYS A 157 -11.92 7.46 11.10
C LYS A 157 -13.39 7.40 11.46
N LEU A 158 -14.22 8.10 10.69
CA LEU A 158 -15.67 7.94 10.69
C LEU A 158 -16.06 6.98 9.58
N LEU A 159 -16.66 5.84 9.91
CA LEU A 159 -17.11 4.86 8.93
C LEU A 159 -18.60 4.96 8.63
N SER A 160 -19.06 4.18 7.65
CA SER A 160 -20.44 4.23 7.13
C SER A 160 -21.53 3.88 8.16
N ASP A 161 -21.16 3.15 9.22
CA ASP A 161 -22.05 2.84 10.35
C ASP A 161 -22.27 4.03 11.30
N GLY A 162 -21.67 5.18 11.02
CA GLY A 162 -21.74 6.38 11.84
C GLY A 162 -20.87 6.34 13.10
N LYS A 163 -20.00 5.35 13.24
CA LYS A 163 -19.11 5.20 14.40
C LYS A 163 -17.70 5.65 14.07
N TYR A 164 -16.97 6.06 15.11
CA TYR A 164 -15.56 6.41 15.01
C TYR A 164 -14.67 5.21 15.36
N TYR A 165 -13.64 5.02 14.58
CA TYR A 165 -12.68 3.94 14.73
C TYR A 165 -11.27 4.47 14.88
N SER A 166 -10.44 3.69 15.55
CA SER A 166 -9.03 4.02 15.76
C SER A 166 -8.16 3.55 14.59
N THR A 167 -7.07 4.24 14.39
CA THR A 167 -5.98 3.82 13.49
C THR A 167 -4.82 3.32 14.33
N VAL A 168 -4.31 2.13 14.00
CA VAL A 168 -3.13 1.55 14.63
C VAL A 168 -1.90 2.00 13.84
N VAL A 169 -0.93 2.58 14.52
CA VAL A 169 0.37 2.98 13.94
C VAL A 169 1.37 1.87 14.23
N MET A 170 1.99 1.33 13.21
CA MET A 170 2.97 0.25 13.34
C MET A 170 4.30 0.64 12.69
N GLY A 171 5.38 0.05 13.20
CA GLY A 171 6.72 0.27 12.68
C GLY A 171 7.57 -0.99 12.71
N ARG A 172 8.45 -1.12 11.72
CA ARG A 172 9.49 -2.14 11.66
C ARG A 172 10.84 -1.47 11.58
N ILE A 173 11.73 -1.86 12.49
CA ILE A 173 13.14 -1.47 12.45
C ILE A 173 13.90 -2.44 11.55
N LEU A 174 14.75 -1.90 10.70
CA LEU A 174 15.58 -2.67 9.77
C LEU A 174 17.03 -2.74 10.24
#